data_cbbab078f27790a319b7453c9ca4c493
#
_entry.id   cbbab078f27790a319b7453c9ca4c493
#
_cell.length_a   1.000
_cell.length_b   1.000
_cell.length_c   1.000
_cell.angle_alpha   90.00
_cell.angle_beta   90.00
_cell.angle_gamma   90.00
#
_symmetry.space_group_name_H-M   'P 1'
#
loop_
_entity.id
_entity.type
_entity.pdbx_description
1 polymer ?
#
loop_
_entity_poly.entity_id
_entity_poly.type
_entity_poly.pdbx_seq_one_letter_code
_entity_poly.pdbx_strand_id
1 'polypeptide(L)'
;MRSAKTMINRIPITKARINLGAVAKRAHLEGEYFILEKDGIPIAGIMSADELEDYLELRDPKVKKQIAASRRDAEAGRVRDVREFVADLRAEREGGKARKPRKSA
;
A
#
# COMPACT_ATOMS: atom_id res chain seq x y z
N MET A 1 14.86 8.66 -18.12
CA MET A 1 14.63 7.29 -17.78
C MET A 1 15.32 6.93 -16.47
N ARG A 2 14.70 6.10 -15.76
CA ARG A 2 15.30 5.72 -14.53
C ARG A 2 16.57 4.95 -14.79
N SER A 3 17.55 5.19 -14.03
CA SER A 3 18.78 4.53 -14.20
C SER A 3 18.60 3.02 -14.00
N ALA A 4 19.54 2.27 -14.47
CA ALA A 4 19.49 0.84 -14.30
C ALA A 4 19.49 0.45 -12.83
N LYS A 5 19.93 1.34 -11.99
CA LYS A 5 19.93 1.08 -10.56
C LYS A 5 18.55 1.22 -9.99
N THR A 6 18.10 0.19 -9.33
CA THR A 6 16.85 0.24 -8.59
C THR A 6 17.21 0.34 -7.12
N MET A 7 16.70 1.38 -6.49
CA MET A 7 16.99 1.60 -5.09
C MET A 7 16.01 0.80 -4.25
N ILE A 8 16.53 -0.13 -3.47
CA ILE A 8 15.72 -0.91 -2.57
C ILE A 8 16.15 -0.59 -1.16
N ASN A 9 15.22 -0.08 -0.38
CA ASN A 9 15.50 0.34 1.00
C ASN A 9 14.82 -0.61 1.97
N ARG A 10 15.56 -1.06 2.96
CA ARG A 10 15.00 -1.90 4.01
C ARG A 10 14.92 -1.06 5.27
N ILE A 11 13.72 -0.89 5.80
CA ILE A 11 13.54 -0.04 6.97
C ILE A 11 12.60 -0.71 7.96
N PRO A 12 12.79 -0.43 9.25
CA PRO A 12 11.87 -0.95 10.26
C PRO A 12 10.47 -0.38 10.04
N ILE A 13 9.47 -1.20 10.28
CA ILE A 13 8.10 -0.74 10.09
C ILE A 13 7.75 0.45 10.98
N THR A 14 8.32 0.51 12.16
CA THR A 14 8.06 1.66 13.04
C THR A 14 8.56 2.95 12.41
N LYS A 15 9.73 2.88 11.77
CA LYS A 15 10.27 4.06 11.12
C LYS A 15 9.45 4.44 9.89
N ALA A 16 9.03 3.44 9.14
CA ALA A 16 8.19 3.70 7.97
C ALA A 16 6.88 4.35 8.36
N ARG A 17 6.32 3.92 9.46
CA ARG A 17 5.05 4.47 9.93
C ARG A 17 5.16 5.95 10.25
N ILE A 18 6.26 6.31 10.91
CA ILE A 18 6.48 7.71 11.28
C ILE A 18 6.69 8.57 10.05
N ASN A 19 7.36 8.02 9.04
CA ASN A 19 7.73 8.77 7.85
C ASN A 19 6.95 8.34 6.62
N LEU A 20 5.75 7.83 6.80
CA LEU A 20 5.02 7.20 5.70
C LEU A 20 4.81 8.11 4.52
N GLY A 21 4.49 9.39 4.78
CA GLY A 21 4.30 10.33 3.69
C GLY A 21 5.53 10.46 2.82
N ALA A 22 6.70 10.57 3.45
CA ALA A 22 7.94 10.70 2.71
C ALA A 22 8.28 9.41 1.97
N VAL A 23 8.05 8.28 2.60
CA VAL A 23 8.32 6.99 1.98
C VAL A 23 7.45 6.80 0.73
N ALA A 24 6.16 7.08 0.87
CA ALA A 24 5.25 6.95 -0.26
C ALA A 24 5.61 7.90 -1.39
N LYS A 25 6.02 9.11 -1.05
CA LYS A 25 6.40 10.08 -2.05
C LYS A 25 7.64 9.65 -2.83
N ARG A 26 8.62 9.10 -2.13
CA ARG A 26 9.81 8.63 -2.81
C ARG A 26 9.51 7.42 -3.69
N ALA A 27 8.61 6.55 -3.25
CA ALA A 27 8.21 5.43 -4.09
C ALA A 27 7.51 5.94 -5.35
N HIS A 28 6.65 6.94 -5.19
CA HIS A 28 5.86 7.47 -6.30
C HIS A 28 6.71 8.26 -7.28
N LEU A 29 7.50 9.20 -6.77
CA LEU A 29 8.21 10.14 -7.64
C LEU A 29 9.55 9.61 -8.12
N GLU A 30 10.22 8.81 -7.31
CA GLU A 30 11.56 8.38 -7.64
C GLU A 30 11.67 6.91 -7.95
N GLY A 31 10.56 6.19 -7.85
CA GLY A 31 10.56 4.78 -8.18
C GLY A 31 11.32 3.92 -7.20
N GLU A 32 11.49 4.38 -5.98
CA GLU A 32 12.19 3.59 -4.99
C GLU A 32 11.27 2.52 -4.42
N TYR A 33 11.87 1.44 -3.98
CA TYR A 33 11.14 0.38 -3.32
C TYR A 33 11.54 0.34 -1.86
N PHE A 34 10.58 0.01 -1.01
CA PHE A 34 10.84 -0.08 0.42
C PHE A 34 10.37 -1.43 0.92
N ILE A 35 11.24 -2.11 1.62
CA ILE A 35 10.89 -3.35 2.28
C ILE A 35 10.79 -3.06 3.77
N LEU A 36 9.62 -3.30 4.32
CA LEU A 36 9.36 -3.01 5.72
C LEU A 36 9.66 -4.24 6.54
N GLU A 37 10.41 -4.03 7.62
CA GLU A 37 10.84 -5.13 8.46
C GLU A 37 10.33 -4.97 9.87
N LYS A 38 10.07 -6.08 10.49
CA LYS A 38 9.78 -6.12 11.90
C LYS A 38 10.71 -7.13 12.51
N ASP A 39 11.51 -6.68 13.49
CA ASP A 39 12.49 -7.55 14.15
C ASP A 39 13.40 -8.21 13.13
N GLY A 40 13.79 -7.46 12.12
CA GLY A 40 14.70 -7.95 11.09
C GLY A 40 14.06 -8.84 10.04
N ILE A 41 12.77 -9.07 10.14
CA ILE A 41 12.06 -9.95 9.21
C ILE A 41 11.26 -9.11 8.22
N PRO A 42 11.46 -9.29 6.91
CA PRO A 42 10.66 -8.56 5.93
C PRO A 42 9.20 -9.00 6.01
N ILE A 43 8.30 -8.03 6.12
CA ILE A 43 6.89 -8.35 6.26
C ILE A 43 6.01 -7.68 5.21
N ALA A 44 6.51 -6.65 4.54
CA ALA A 44 5.68 -5.93 3.57
C ALA A 44 6.58 -5.12 2.68
N GLY A 45 5.99 -4.55 1.64
CA GLY A 45 6.75 -3.70 0.74
C GLY A 45 5.93 -2.53 0.26
N ILE A 46 6.63 -1.49 -0.16
CA ILE A 46 5.99 -0.30 -0.72
C ILE A 46 6.63 -0.01 -2.06
N MET A 47 5.82 0.20 -3.06
CA MET A 47 6.25 0.57 -4.39
C MET A 47 5.22 1.55 -4.95
N SER A 48 5.55 2.17 -6.08
CA SER A 48 4.60 3.11 -6.68
C SER A 48 3.31 2.39 -7.02
N ALA A 49 2.21 3.13 -6.97
CA ALA A 49 0.91 2.54 -7.26
C ALA A 49 0.84 2.05 -8.71
N ASP A 50 1.46 2.78 -9.62
CA ASP A 50 1.45 2.37 -11.01
C ASP A 50 2.11 1.02 -11.22
N GLU A 51 3.25 0.82 -10.59
CA GLU A 51 3.94 -0.46 -10.73
C GLU A 51 3.16 -1.59 -10.07
N LEU A 52 2.57 -1.30 -8.92
CA LEU A 52 1.79 -2.31 -8.23
C LEU A 52 0.58 -2.70 -9.06
N GLU A 53 -0.10 -1.73 -9.66
CA GLU A 53 -1.25 -2.03 -10.50
C GLU A 53 -0.86 -2.88 -11.70
N ASP A 54 0.25 -2.54 -12.33
CA ASP A 54 0.73 -3.33 -13.46
C ASP A 54 1.02 -4.76 -13.05
N TYR A 55 1.67 -4.91 -11.93
CA TYR A 55 2.01 -6.23 -11.42
C TYR A 55 0.75 -7.06 -11.14
N LEU A 56 -0.23 -6.43 -10.53
CA LEU A 56 -1.47 -7.11 -10.20
C LEU A 56 -2.26 -7.50 -11.44
N GLU A 57 -2.26 -6.64 -12.45
CA GLU A 57 -2.95 -6.95 -13.70
C GLU A 57 -2.31 -8.15 -14.39
N LEU A 58 -1.00 -8.24 -14.32
CA LEU A 58 -0.31 -9.37 -14.92
C LEU A 58 -0.64 -10.67 -14.22
N ARG A 59 -0.86 -10.59 -12.92
CA ARG A 59 -1.15 -11.80 -12.15
C ARG A 59 -2.59 -12.25 -12.26
N ASP A 60 -3.51 -11.30 -12.37
CA ASP A 60 -4.93 -11.65 -12.34
C ASP A 60 -5.72 -10.61 -13.12
N PRO A 61 -6.18 -10.97 -14.31
CA PRO A 61 -6.93 -10.02 -15.15
C PRO A 61 -8.16 -9.43 -14.46
N LYS A 62 -8.72 -10.11 -13.47
CA LYS A 62 -9.87 -9.57 -12.77
C LYS A 62 -9.52 -8.31 -11.99
N VAL A 63 -8.29 -8.20 -11.55
CA VAL A 63 -7.85 -7.04 -10.79
C VAL A 63 -7.91 -5.79 -11.66
N LYS A 64 -7.69 -5.95 -12.96
CA LYS A 64 -7.73 -4.81 -13.87
C LYS A 64 -9.07 -4.09 -13.78
N LYS A 65 -10.16 -4.84 -13.72
CA LYS A 65 -11.48 -4.23 -13.61
C LYS A 65 -11.65 -3.51 -12.29
N GLN A 66 -11.14 -4.07 -11.23
CA GLN A 66 -11.23 -3.44 -9.92
C GLN A 66 -10.45 -2.13 -9.89
N ILE A 67 -9.27 -2.14 -10.48
CA ILE A 67 -8.45 -0.93 -10.53
C ILE A 67 -9.14 0.13 -11.36
N ALA A 68 -9.70 -0.24 -12.49
CA ALA A 68 -10.39 0.71 -13.35
C ALA A 68 -11.60 1.31 -12.63
N ALA A 69 -12.34 0.50 -11.92
CA ALA A 69 -13.49 0.99 -11.17
C ALA A 69 -13.07 1.96 -10.10
N SER A 70 -11.99 1.63 -9.40
CA SER A 70 -11.48 2.48 -8.34
C SER A 70 -11.03 3.84 -8.89
N ARG A 71 -10.38 3.83 -10.04
CA ARG A 71 -9.95 5.08 -10.65
C ARG A 71 -11.14 5.92 -11.10
N ARG A 72 -12.16 5.29 -11.66
CA ARG A 72 -13.35 6.02 -12.06
C ARG A 72 -14.03 6.66 -10.87
N ASP A 73 -14.07 5.94 -9.75
CA ASP A 73 -14.67 6.51 -8.55
C ASP A 73 -13.89 7.71 -8.05
N ALA A 74 -12.58 7.62 -8.11
CA ALA A 74 -11.74 8.74 -7.70
C ALA A 74 -11.96 9.95 -8.60
N GLU A 75 -12.01 9.71 -9.91
CA GLU A 75 -12.20 10.80 -10.86
C GLU A 75 -13.58 11.41 -10.75
N ALA A 76 -14.56 10.63 -10.38
CA ALA A 76 -15.92 11.13 -10.23
C ALA A 76 -16.17 11.77 -8.86
N GLY A 77 -15.15 11.86 -8.04
CA GLY A 77 -15.31 12.48 -6.73
C GLY A 77 -15.95 11.60 -5.69
N ARG A 78 -15.96 10.30 -5.94
CA ARG A 78 -16.54 9.35 -4.98
C ARG A 78 -15.51 8.75 -4.05
N VAL A 79 -14.35 9.37 -3.98
CA VAL A 79 -13.31 8.93 -3.07
C VAL A 79 -13.75 9.20 -1.65
N ARG A 80 -13.52 8.24 -0.79
CA ARG A 80 -13.91 8.38 0.59
C ARG A 80 -13.03 9.39 1.31
N ASP A 81 -13.64 10.11 2.21
CA ASP A 81 -12.91 11.02 3.07
C ASP A 81 -11.89 10.21 3.88
N VAL A 82 -10.70 10.79 4.04
CA VAL A 82 -9.65 10.12 4.78
C VAL A 82 -10.11 9.75 6.18
N ARG A 83 -10.89 10.62 6.80
CA ARG A 83 -11.38 10.35 8.16
C ARG A 83 -12.30 9.15 8.19
N GLU A 84 -13.13 9.00 7.16
CA GLU A 84 -13.98 7.83 7.06
C GLU A 84 -13.16 6.56 6.90
N PHE A 85 -12.14 6.65 6.08
CA PHE A 85 -11.26 5.52 5.86
C PHE A 85 -10.56 5.10 7.15
N VAL A 86 -10.05 6.06 7.89
CA VAL A 86 -9.39 5.79 9.15
C VAL A 86 -10.37 5.21 10.15
N ALA A 87 -11.59 5.75 10.19
CA ALA A 87 -12.61 5.26 11.10
C ALA A 87 -12.95 3.80 10.79
N ASP A 88 -13.06 3.48 9.50
CA ASP A 88 -13.35 2.11 9.10
C ASP A 88 -12.24 1.17 9.48
N LEU A 89 -11.00 1.59 9.30
CA LEU A 89 -9.87 0.77 9.68
C LEU A 89 -9.86 0.51 11.18
N ARG A 90 -10.17 1.54 11.94
CA ARG A 90 -10.21 1.40 13.39
C ARG A 90 -11.32 0.45 13.81
N ALA A 91 -12.49 0.60 13.21
CA ALA A 91 -13.61 -0.26 13.52
C ALA A 91 -13.30 -1.72 13.16
N GLU A 92 -12.68 -1.90 12.02
CA GLU A 92 -12.28 -3.23 11.59
C GLU A 92 -11.31 -3.87 12.56
N ARG A 93 -10.35 -3.09 13.02
CA ARG A 93 -9.36 -3.60 13.94
C ARG A 93 -10.00 -4.02 15.25
N GLU A 94 -10.92 -3.20 15.75
CA GLU A 94 -11.60 -3.52 16.98
C GLU A 94 -12.51 -4.74 16.80
N GLY A 95 -13.24 -4.77 15.70
CA GLY A 95 -14.04 -5.92 15.39
C GLY A 95 -13.20 -7.16 15.12
N GLY A 96 -12.05 -6.95 14.48
CA GLY A 96 -11.15 -8.04 14.17
C GLY A 96 -10.59 -8.70 15.40
N LYS A 97 -10.35 -7.91 16.43
CA LYS A 97 -9.92 -8.48 17.69
C LYS A 97 -10.97 -9.42 18.24
N ALA A 98 -12.21 -9.05 18.07
CA ALA A 98 -13.29 -9.90 18.53
C ALA A 98 -13.38 -11.15 17.66
N ARG A 99 -13.13 -10.97 16.45
CA ARG A 99 -13.13 -12.09 15.57
C ARG A 99 -11.91 -12.92 15.68
N LYS A 100 -11.06 -12.45 15.58
CA LYS A 100 -9.99 -13.06 15.34
C LYS A 100 -9.34 -13.46 15.10
N PRO A 101 -9.02 -13.42 15.16
CA PRO A 101 -8.08 -13.26 14.54
C PRO A 101 -7.84 -13.65 13.24
N ARG A 102 -8.05 -13.55 12.56
CA ARG A 102 -7.89 -13.87 11.35
C ARG A 102 -6.80 -13.69 10.65
N LYS A 103 -6.47 -13.34 10.73
CA LYS A 103 -5.76 -13.31 10.22
C LYS A 103 -4.96 -13.63 10.07
N SER A 104 -4.88 -13.80 10.17
CA SER A 104 -4.37 -14.05 9.99
C SER A 104 -4.07 -14.52 9.57
N ALA A 105 -4.13 -14.64 9.23
CA ALA A 105 -3.92 -15.02 8.84
C ALA A 105 -3.57 -15.17 8.64
#